data_d5290615cf3a2b97c068280d4c861b04
#
_entry.id   d5290615cf3a2b97c068280d4c861b04
#
_cell.length_a   1.000
_cell.length_b   1.000
_cell.length_c   1.000
_cell.angle_alpha   90.00
_cell.angle_beta   90.00
_cell.angle_gamma   90.00
#
_symmetry.space_group_name_H-M   'P 1'
#
loop_
_entity.id
_entity.type
_entity.pdbx_description
1 polymer ?
#
loop_
_entity_poly.entity_id
_entity_poly.type
_entity_poly.pdbx_seq_one_letter_code
_entity_poly.pdbx_strand_id
1 'polypeptide(L)'
;ILIITPTAGLVPYDSMIRVAKLRGFGRAPIHLKNRRYCAALRLSAKALAQSIAADCEVILLGSIASGKYLTILAPIFASRLRVPAEFVGRGDMSRGGLLLRCVRETRELDYIDTANLASPAATRRRASKTLIHEPVRPRMPDDFCK
;
A
#
# COMPACT_ATOMS: atom_id res chain seq x y z
N ILE A 1 1.23 9.17 4.16
CA ILE A 1 0.70 8.50 2.94
C ILE A 1 1.33 9.13 1.71
N LEU A 2 1.77 8.29 0.76
CA LEU A 2 2.36 8.72 -0.51
C LEU A 2 1.59 8.12 -1.68
N ILE A 3 1.45 8.89 -2.75
CA ILE A 3 0.77 8.47 -3.98
C ILE A 3 1.82 8.23 -5.07
N ILE A 4 1.77 7.05 -5.70
CA ILE A 4 2.59 6.75 -6.87
C ILE A 4 2.00 7.48 -8.07
N THR A 5 2.78 8.38 -8.68
CA THR A 5 2.35 9.15 -9.83
C THR A 5 3.08 8.73 -11.11
N PRO A 6 2.51 8.92 -12.30
CA PRO A 6 3.11 8.49 -13.57
C PRO A 6 4.40 9.19 -13.95
N THR A 7 4.64 10.43 -13.47
CA THR A 7 5.78 11.24 -13.91
C THR A 7 6.57 11.91 -12.80
N ALA A 8 6.06 11.94 -11.57
CA ALA A 8 6.70 12.61 -10.44
C ALA A 8 7.12 11.65 -9.31
N GLY A 9 7.01 10.33 -9.53
CA GLY A 9 7.33 9.32 -8.51
C GLY A 9 6.35 9.35 -7.35
N LEU A 10 6.86 9.26 -6.13
CA LEU A 10 6.10 9.33 -4.88
C LEU A 10 5.82 10.80 -4.53
N VAL A 11 4.55 11.11 -4.31
CA VAL A 11 4.09 12.46 -3.95
C VAL A 11 3.22 12.35 -2.70
N PRO A 12 3.38 13.22 -1.68
CA PRO A 12 2.49 13.26 -0.53
C PRO A 12 1.02 13.41 -0.94
N TYR A 13 0.12 12.72 -0.25
CA TYR A 13 -1.32 12.68 -0.59
C TYR A 13 -2.00 14.06 -0.52
N ASP A 14 -1.50 14.93 0.34
CA ASP A 14 -2.00 16.30 0.58
C ASP A 14 -1.34 17.37 -0.31
N SER A 15 -0.50 16.95 -1.26
CA SER A 15 0.19 17.88 -2.15
C SER A 15 -0.78 18.58 -3.10
N MET A 16 -0.66 19.88 -3.19
CA MET A 16 -1.39 20.69 -4.17
C MET A 16 -0.92 20.39 -5.59
N ILE A 17 -1.82 19.93 -6.44
CA ILE A 17 -1.53 19.59 -7.83
C ILE A 17 -2.35 20.47 -8.77
N ARG A 18 -1.67 21.20 -9.66
CA ARG A 18 -2.34 22.00 -10.70
C ARG A 18 -3.01 21.07 -11.71
N VAL A 19 -4.18 21.49 -12.25
CA VAL A 19 -4.96 20.75 -13.25
C VAL A 19 -4.11 20.34 -14.47
N ALA A 20 -3.23 21.23 -14.95
CA ALA A 20 -2.33 20.92 -16.06
C ALA A 20 -1.41 19.72 -15.77
N LYS A 21 -0.87 19.61 -14.54
CA LYS A 21 -0.05 18.49 -14.09
C LYS A 21 -0.87 17.20 -13.99
N LEU A 22 -2.09 17.29 -13.47
CA LEU A 22 -3.02 16.15 -13.39
C LEU A 22 -3.38 15.62 -14.78
N ARG A 23 -3.67 16.49 -15.75
CA ARG A 23 -3.88 16.11 -17.14
C ARG A 23 -2.64 15.44 -17.76
N GLY A 24 -1.44 15.92 -17.39
CA GLY A 24 -0.17 15.30 -17.77
C GLY A 24 -0.01 13.87 -17.24
N PHE A 25 -0.47 13.61 -16.03
CA PHE A 25 -0.48 12.25 -15.46
C PHE A 25 -1.38 11.30 -16.27
N GLY A 26 -2.57 11.75 -16.69
CA GLY A 26 -3.48 10.94 -17.48
C GLY A 26 -2.95 10.53 -18.87
N ARG A 27 -1.94 11.24 -19.40
CA ARG A 27 -1.30 10.94 -20.68
C ARG A 27 -0.06 10.04 -20.57
N ALA A 28 0.46 9.84 -19.37
CA ALA A 28 1.69 9.09 -19.15
C ALA A 28 1.37 7.64 -18.69
N PRO A 29 1.74 6.61 -19.45
CA PRO A 29 1.44 5.23 -19.09
C PRO A 29 2.27 4.79 -17.87
N ILE A 30 1.61 4.14 -16.91
CA ILE A 30 2.24 3.45 -15.77
C ILE A 30 2.64 2.05 -16.23
N HIS A 31 3.83 1.94 -16.81
CA HIS A 31 4.34 0.70 -17.37
C HIS A 31 5.87 0.64 -17.29
N LEU A 32 6.45 -0.55 -17.08
CA LEU A 32 7.90 -0.74 -16.97
C LEU A 32 8.69 -0.33 -18.22
N LYS A 33 8.08 -0.30 -19.40
CA LYS A 33 8.69 0.25 -20.63
C LYS A 33 8.78 1.77 -20.63
N ASN A 34 8.04 2.47 -19.78
CA ASN A 34 8.12 3.92 -19.65
C ASN A 34 9.29 4.32 -18.76
N ARG A 35 10.43 4.65 -19.38
CA ARG A 35 11.67 5.04 -18.67
C ARG A 35 11.47 6.22 -17.71
N ARG A 36 10.64 7.20 -18.09
CA ARG A 36 10.36 8.38 -17.26
C ARG A 36 9.63 8.00 -15.98
N TYR A 37 8.61 7.16 -16.09
CA TYR A 37 7.90 6.60 -14.93
C TYR A 37 8.85 5.83 -14.01
N CYS A 38 9.62 4.89 -14.57
CA CYS A 38 10.54 4.06 -13.79
C CYS A 38 11.62 4.88 -13.08
N ALA A 39 12.19 5.89 -13.76
CA ALA A 39 13.22 6.76 -13.20
C ALA A 39 12.66 7.62 -12.06
N ALA A 40 11.50 8.25 -12.25
CA ALA A 40 10.87 9.09 -11.24
C ALA A 40 10.49 8.29 -9.99
N LEU A 41 9.89 7.10 -10.16
CA LEU A 41 9.53 6.25 -9.03
C LEU A 41 10.76 5.72 -8.31
N ARG A 42 11.81 5.29 -9.03
CA ARG A 42 13.04 4.80 -8.42
C ARG A 42 13.76 5.87 -7.63
N LEU A 43 13.84 7.08 -8.18
CA LEU A 43 14.52 8.21 -7.51
C LEU A 43 13.79 8.57 -6.20
N SER A 44 12.49 8.76 -6.24
CA SER A 44 11.71 9.13 -5.05
C SER A 44 11.66 8.00 -4.01
N ALA A 45 11.60 6.73 -4.44
CA ALA A 45 11.64 5.60 -3.53
C ALA A 45 12.99 5.45 -2.82
N LYS A 46 14.12 5.71 -3.52
CA LYS A 46 15.45 5.73 -2.90
C LYS A 46 15.56 6.86 -1.88
N ALA A 47 15.09 8.06 -2.20
CA ALA A 47 15.08 9.18 -1.27
C ALA A 47 14.24 8.86 -0.02
N LEU A 48 13.06 8.25 -0.20
CA LEU A 48 12.23 7.79 0.91
C LEU A 48 12.97 6.76 1.77
N ALA A 49 13.60 5.76 1.15
CA ALA A 49 14.31 4.70 1.88
C ALA A 49 15.47 5.23 2.75
N GLN A 50 16.06 6.37 2.34
CA GLN A 50 17.12 7.06 3.11
C GLN A 50 16.56 7.95 4.23
N SER A 51 15.31 8.43 4.08
CA SER A 51 14.69 9.36 5.04
C SER A 51 13.92 8.68 6.16
N ILE A 52 13.52 7.42 5.99
CA ILE A 52 12.78 6.66 7.00
C ILE A 52 13.72 5.77 7.82
N ALA A 53 13.34 5.49 9.07
CA ALA A 53 14.09 4.61 9.96
C ALA A 53 14.26 3.19 9.37
N ALA A 54 15.30 2.48 9.77
CA ALA A 54 15.65 1.17 9.22
C ALA A 54 14.59 0.08 9.50
N ASP A 55 13.86 0.23 10.59
CA ASP A 55 12.75 -0.63 11.04
C ASP A 55 11.37 -0.20 10.50
N CYS A 56 11.31 0.93 9.78
CA CYS A 56 10.05 1.43 9.23
C CYS A 56 9.56 0.55 8.08
N GLU A 57 8.37 -0.02 8.21
CA GLU A 57 7.70 -0.79 7.16
C GLU A 57 7.06 0.12 6.11
N VAL A 58 7.13 -0.28 4.85
CA VAL A 58 6.52 0.41 3.71
C VAL A 58 5.41 -0.46 3.14
N ILE A 59 4.17 -0.03 3.26
CA ILE A 59 3.01 -0.79 2.81
C ILE A 59 2.58 -0.34 1.42
N LEU A 60 2.60 -1.26 0.45
CA LEU A 60 2.12 -1.00 -0.90
C LEU A 60 0.64 -1.40 -1.03
N LEU A 61 -0.25 -0.43 -1.09
CA LEU A 61 -1.68 -0.61 -1.34
C LEU A 61 -2.03 -0.54 -2.84
N GLY A 62 -1.14 -1.06 -3.69
CA GLY A 62 -1.27 -1.01 -5.14
C GLY A 62 -1.45 -2.36 -5.80
N SER A 63 -1.45 -2.37 -7.15
CA SER A 63 -1.47 -3.60 -7.94
C SER A 63 -0.18 -4.39 -7.74
N ILE A 64 -0.30 -5.64 -7.32
CA ILE A 64 0.83 -6.55 -7.17
C ILE A 64 0.96 -7.53 -8.35
N ALA A 65 -0.12 -7.77 -9.10
CA ALA A 65 -0.16 -8.75 -10.18
C ALA A 65 0.66 -8.35 -11.42
N SER A 66 0.69 -7.04 -11.75
CA SER A 66 1.35 -6.56 -12.99
C SER A 66 2.85 -6.30 -12.85
N GLY A 67 3.43 -6.47 -11.67
CA GLY A 67 4.84 -6.18 -11.39
C GLY A 67 5.26 -4.71 -11.52
N LYS A 68 4.42 -3.84 -12.08
CA LYS A 68 4.76 -2.44 -12.40
C LYS A 68 5.25 -1.59 -11.23
N TYR A 69 4.89 -1.97 -10.00
CA TYR A 69 5.37 -1.33 -8.78
C TYR A 69 6.44 -2.19 -8.08
N LEU A 70 6.18 -3.47 -7.90
CA LEU A 70 7.06 -4.39 -7.16
C LEU A 70 8.45 -4.48 -7.77
N THR A 71 8.56 -4.57 -9.11
CA THR A 71 9.87 -4.62 -9.80
C THR A 71 10.77 -3.42 -9.48
N ILE A 72 10.17 -2.27 -9.14
CA ILE A 72 10.92 -1.06 -8.81
C ILE A 72 11.14 -0.93 -7.31
N LEU A 73 10.12 -1.22 -6.50
CA LEU A 73 10.14 -0.95 -5.06
C LEU A 73 10.80 -2.06 -4.25
N ALA A 74 10.62 -3.34 -4.62
CA ALA A 74 11.17 -4.46 -3.86
C ALA A 74 12.70 -4.42 -3.75
N PRO A 75 13.49 -4.10 -4.80
CA PRO A 75 14.95 -3.99 -4.67
C PRO A 75 15.41 -2.82 -3.76
N ILE A 76 14.55 -1.82 -3.53
CA ILE A 76 14.88 -0.64 -2.72
C ILE A 76 14.55 -0.85 -1.26
N PHE A 77 13.38 -1.40 -0.97
CA PHE A 77 12.89 -1.57 0.40
C PHE A 77 13.14 -2.96 0.98
N ALA A 78 13.41 -3.95 0.15
CA ALA A 78 13.69 -5.34 0.53
C ALA A 78 12.61 -5.90 1.50
N SER A 79 13.01 -6.42 2.65
CA SER A 79 12.11 -6.97 3.67
C SER A 79 11.18 -5.93 4.33
N ARG A 80 11.47 -4.64 4.16
CA ARG A 80 10.58 -3.57 4.65
C ARG A 80 9.34 -3.34 3.77
N LEU A 81 9.32 -3.88 2.53
CA LEU A 81 8.17 -3.74 1.66
C LEU A 81 7.11 -4.80 1.97
N ARG A 82 5.97 -4.36 2.41
CA ARG A 82 4.82 -5.19 2.75
C ARG A 82 3.64 -4.94 1.80
N VAL A 83 2.82 -5.96 1.62
CA VAL A 83 1.57 -5.88 0.87
C VAL A 83 0.45 -6.57 1.65
N PRO A 84 -0.82 -6.16 1.50
CA PRO A 84 -1.92 -6.88 2.10
C PRO A 84 -2.01 -8.32 1.57
N ALA A 85 -2.10 -9.29 2.47
CA ALA A 85 -2.22 -10.71 2.13
C ALA A 85 -3.44 -10.99 1.23
N GLU A 86 -4.55 -10.28 1.49
CA GLU A 86 -5.78 -10.41 0.73
C GLU A 86 -5.69 -9.83 -0.69
N PHE A 87 -4.61 -9.12 -1.04
CA PHE A 87 -4.41 -8.63 -2.41
C PHE A 87 -3.88 -9.72 -3.34
N VAL A 88 -3.32 -10.80 -2.79
CA VAL A 88 -2.81 -11.94 -3.58
C VAL A 88 -3.96 -12.64 -4.29
N GLY A 89 -3.86 -12.78 -5.60
CA GLY A 89 -4.90 -13.39 -6.44
C GLY A 89 -6.16 -12.55 -6.63
N ARG A 90 -6.19 -11.31 -6.15
CA ARG A 90 -7.34 -10.40 -6.27
C ARG A 90 -7.13 -9.38 -7.39
N GLY A 91 -8.15 -9.18 -8.22
CA GLY A 91 -8.13 -8.17 -9.30
C GLY A 91 -8.16 -6.72 -8.75
N ASP A 92 -7.67 -5.76 -9.56
CA ASP A 92 -7.52 -4.37 -9.16
C ASP A 92 -8.84 -3.72 -8.68
N MET A 93 -9.95 -3.97 -9.37
CA MET A 93 -11.27 -3.42 -9.00
C MET A 93 -11.75 -3.92 -7.63
N SER A 94 -11.51 -5.19 -7.33
CA SER A 94 -11.97 -5.78 -6.07
C SER A 94 -11.12 -5.37 -4.85
N ARG A 95 -9.89 -4.87 -5.07
CA ARG A 95 -9.04 -4.35 -3.98
C ARG A 95 -9.58 -3.05 -3.40
N GLY A 96 -10.03 -2.12 -4.25
CA GLY A 96 -10.67 -0.89 -3.79
C GLY A 96 -11.92 -1.16 -2.94
N GLY A 97 -12.76 -2.09 -3.38
CA GLY A 97 -13.94 -2.51 -2.60
C GLY A 97 -13.56 -3.15 -1.26
N LEU A 98 -12.45 -3.92 -1.21
CA LEU A 98 -11.93 -4.49 0.03
C LEU A 98 -11.49 -3.39 1.00
N LEU A 99 -10.67 -2.44 0.54
CA LEU A 99 -10.19 -1.32 1.37
C LEU A 99 -11.35 -0.51 1.96
N LEU A 100 -12.35 -0.15 1.14
CA LEU A 100 -13.53 0.58 1.61
C LEU A 100 -14.32 -0.22 2.67
N ARG A 101 -14.41 -1.53 2.52
CA ARG A 101 -15.06 -2.40 3.51
C ARG A 101 -14.27 -2.42 4.80
N CYS A 102 -12.95 -2.61 4.74
CA CYS A 102 -12.08 -2.60 5.92
C CYS A 102 -12.20 -1.28 6.70
N VAL A 103 -12.26 -0.13 6.00
CA VAL A 103 -12.47 1.18 6.64
C VAL A 103 -13.83 1.23 7.35
N ARG A 104 -14.92 0.77 6.71
CA ARG A 104 -16.26 0.76 7.33
C ARG A 104 -16.36 -0.17 8.53
N GLU A 105 -15.65 -1.29 8.49
CA GLU A 105 -15.62 -2.31 9.54
C GLU A 105 -14.55 -2.01 10.61
N THR A 106 -13.81 -0.91 10.48
CA THR A 106 -12.67 -0.57 11.35
C THR A 106 -11.70 -1.74 11.51
N ARG A 107 -11.49 -2.49 10.42
CA ARG A 107 -10.64 -3.69 10.36
C ARG A 107 -9.35 -3.37 9.63
N GLU A 108 -8.22 -3.70 10.24
CA GLU A 108 -6.94 -3.66 9.57
C GLU A 108 -6.70 -4.93 8.73
N LEU A 109 -5.89 -4.79 7.67
CA LEU A 109 -5.48 -5.88 6.81
C LEU A 109 -4.25 -6.57 7.38
N ASP A 110 -4.11 -7.86 7.13
CA ASP A 110 -2.86 -8.58 7.39
C ASP A 110 -1.83 -8.26 6.32
N TYR A 111 -0.60 -7.93 6.73
CA TYR A 111 0.49 -7.56 5.82
C TYR A 111 1.54 -8.68 5.76
N ILE A 112 1.96 -9.01 4.54
CA ILE A 112 2.99 -10.01 4.27
C ILE A 112 4.18 -9.40 3.56
N ASP A 113 5.35 -10.00 3.75
CA ASP A 113 6.57 -9.66 3.03
C ASP A 113 6.40 -9.99 1.52
N THR A 114 6.90 -9.10 0.67
CA THR A 114 6.89 -9.31 -0.78
C THR A 114 7.71 -10.53 -1.24
N ALA A 115 8.71 -10.95 -0.49
CA ALA A 115 9.44 -12.21 -0.72
C ALA A 115 8.53 -13.44 -0.65
N ASN A 116 7.48 -13.40 0.17
CA ASN A 116 6.52 -14.49 0.33
C ASN A 116 5.45 -14.56 -0.77
N LEU A 117 5.40 -13.58 -1.69
CA LEU A 117 4.45 -13.58 -2.81
C LEU A 117 4.70 -14.73 -3.80
N ALA A 118 5.92 -15.21 -3.91
CA ALA A 118 6.31 -16.32 -4.78
C ALA A 118 6.14 -17.71 -4.13
N SER A 119 5.79 -17.78 -2.84
CA SER A 119 5.66 -19.04 -2.11
C SER A 119 4.22 -19.57 -2.16
N PRO A 120 3.98 -20.83 -2.58
CA PRO A 120 2.64 -21.44 -2.59
C PRO A 120 2.02 -21.59 -1.18
N ALA A 121 2.78 -21.37 -0.12
CA ALA A 121 2.32 -21.45 1.27
C ALA A 121 1.39 -20.31 1.69
N ALA A 122 1.39 -19.17 0.99
CA ALA A 122 0.52 -18.03 1.30
C ALA A 122 -0.97 -18.33 1.10
N THR A 123 -1.30 -19.32 0.25
CA THR A 123 -2.68 -19.72 -0.04
C THR A 123 -3.28 -20.63 1.03
N ARG A 124 -2.45 -21.31 1.85
CA ARG A 124 -2.92 -22.30 2.84
C ARG A 124 -3.20 -21.76 4.25
N ARG A 125 -2.78 -20.55 4.60
CA ARG A 125 -3.03 -19.97 5.94
C ARG A 125 -4.42 -19.37 6.13
N ARG A 126 -5.32 -19.52 5.17
CA ARG A 126 -6.69 -19.00 5.19
C ARG A 126 -7.67 -19.79 6.06
N ALA A 127 -7.26 -20.91 6.71
CA ALA A 127 -8.18 -21.81 7.41
C ALA A 127 -8.03 -21.85 8.93
N SER A 128 -7.19 -21.07 9.58
CA SER A 128 -7.04 -21.15 11.03
C SER A 128 -6.53 -19.85 11.63
N LYS A 129 -7.42 -18.95 11.98
CA LYS A 129 -7.35 -18.16 13.20
C LYS A 129 -8.57 -17.22 13.32
N THR A 130 -9.70 -17.79 13.64
CA THR A 130 -10.73 -17.09 14.41
C THR A 130 -10.19 -17.04 15.84
N LEU A 131 -9.49 -16.01 16.20
CA LEU A 131 -9.23 -15.63 17.58
C LEU A 131 -10.06 -14.38 17.85
N ILE A 132 -11.09 -14.61 18.61
CA ILE A 132 -11.99 -13.64 19.20
C ILE A 132 -11.14 -12.66 19.99
N HIS A 133 -10.98 -11.45 19.47
CA HIS A 133 -10.50 -10.32 20.26
C HIS A 133 -11.74 -9.59 20.76
N GLU A 134 -12.01 -9.72 22.05
CA GLU A 134 -13.07 -8.98 22.72
C GLU A 134 -12.85 -7.47 22.54
N PRO A 135 -13.87 -6.71 22.16
CA PRO A 135 -13.73 -5.26 22.07
C PRO A 135 -13.61 -4.68 23.48
N VAL A 136 -12.48 -4.07 23.76
CA VAL A 136 -12.30 -3.19 24.93
C VAL A 136 -13.28 -2.05 24.79
N ARG A 137 -14.33 -2.05 25.64
CA ARG A 137 -15.27 -0.93 25.78
C ARG A 137 -14.52 0.28 26.34
N PRO A 138 -14.54 1.45 25.71
CA PRO A 138 -14.06 2.67 26.34
C PRO A 138 -14.95 2.97 27.56
N ARG A 139 -14.35 3.12 28.74
CA ARG A 139 -15.03 3.69 29.90
C ARG A 139 -15.40 5.12 29.59
N MET A 140 -16.68 5.44 29.57
CA MET A 140 -17.16 6.79 29.64
C MET A 140 -16.91 7.33 31.05
N PRO A 141 -16.43 8.57 31.22
CA PRO A 141 -16.40 9.20 32.52
C PRO A 141 -17.85 9.58 32.91
N ASP A 142 -18.25 9.11 34.09
CA ASP A 142 -19.43 9.62 34.80
C ASP A 142 -19.14 11.06 35.25
N ASP A 143 -19.68 12.03 34.52
CA ASP A 143 -19.94 13.38 35.06
C ASP A 143 -20.73 14.20 34.04
N PHE A 144 -22.05 14.06 34.08
CA PHE A 144 -22.97 15.11 33.68
C PHE A 144 -24.35 14.82 34.33
N CYS A 145 -24.43 15.07 35.62
CA CYS A 145 -25.72 15.31 36.28
C CYS A 145 -25.55 16.44 37.32
N LYS A 146 -25.79 17.65 36.86
CA LYS A 146 -26.39 18.76 37.67
C LYS A 146 -26.82 19.87 36.73
#